data_a7a02f280733afad8863133ef51ab53b
#
_entry.id   a7a02f280733afad8863133ef51ab53b
#
_cell.length_a   1.000
_cell.length_b   1.000
_cell.length_c   1.000
_cell.angle_alpha   90.00
_cell.angle_beta   90.00
_cell.angle_gamma   90.00
#
_symmetry.space_group_name_H-M   'P 1'
#
loop_
_entity.id
_entity.type
_entity.pdbx_description
1 polymer ?
#
loop_
_entity_poly.entity_id
_entity_poly.type
_entity_poly.pdbx_seq_one_letter_code
_entity_poly.pdbx_strand_id
1 'polypeptide(L)'
;NTDNAGYDIFAGLEQIIEYIENLHFDEDDIEYLRGQGLFGEEFLAYLADFKFRGDIYSFPEGTIMYPNEPVITVVAPLLDAQLVETAILLQVNHQSLIATKTRRIVRSAKGRAVSDFGARRAHNMDAAVYGARAAYIGGAVGTATVLAGQMFNIPISGTMAHSWVMFYRDEFEAFKHYAENYPDATVLL
;
A
#
# COMPACT_ATOMS: atom_id res chain seq x y z
N ASN A 1 -9.17 -13.29 -8.56
CA ASN A 1 -7.92 -13.27 -9.35
C ASN A 1 -8.24 -13.04 -10.82
N THR A 2 -8.04 -11.82 -11.29
CA THR A 2 -8.35 -11.39 -12.67
C THR A 2 -7.41 -11.98 -13.72
N ASP A 3 -6.24 -12.48 -13.30
CA ASP A 3 -5.18 -12.93 -14.21
C ASP A 3 -5.10 -14.46 -14.38
N ASN A 4 -6.06 -15.21 -13.89
CA ASN A 4 -6.04 -16.69 -13.87
C ASN A 4 -4.72 -17.29 -13.32
N ALA A 5 -4.10 -16.61 -12.39
CA ALA A 5 -2.73 -16.90 -11.96
C ALA A 5 -2.61 -17.95 -10.86
N GLY A 6 -3.73 -18.50 -10.44
CA GLY A 6 -3.80 -19.64 -9.51
C GLY A 6 -3.59 -19.28 -8.02
N TYR A 7 -2.95 -18.15 -7.69
CA TYR A 7 -2.74 -17.70 -6.31
C TYR A 7 -2.53 -16.20 -6.25
N ASP A 8 -2.73 -15.63 -5.08
CA ASP A 8 -2.37 -14.25 -4.74
C ASP A 8 -1.54 -14.20 -3.44
N ILE A 9 -0.85 -13.09 -3.22
CA ILE A 9 -0.12 -12.81 -1.97
C ILE A 9 -0.97 -11.85 -1.16
N PHE A 10 -1.32 -12.24 0.05
CA PHE A 10 -2.11 -11.41 0.94
C PHE A 10 -1.30 -10.23 1.49
N ALA A 11 -1.87 -9.02 1.40
CA ALA A 11 -1.30 -7.80 1.95
C ALA A 11 -2.40 -6.76 2.23
N GLY A 12 -2.14 -5.81 3.14
CA GLY A 12 -3.05 -4.72 3.52
C GLY A 12 -3.66 -4.86 4.91
N LEU A 13 -3.31 -5.88 5.69
CA LEU A 13 -3.89 -6.11 7.01
C LEU A 13 -3.53 -5.00 8.01
N GLU A 14 -2.29 -4.55 8.03
CA GLU A 14 -1.84 -3.52 8.98
C GLU A 14 -2.65 -2.22 8.82
N GLN A 15 -2.89 -1.78 7.58
CA GLN A 15 -3.70 -0.58 7.31
C GLN A 15 -5.18 -0.77 7.65
N ILE A 16 -5.69 -1.99 7.59
CA ILE A 16 -7.05 -2.32 8.03
C ILE A 16 -7.15 -2.18 9.55
N ILE A 17 -6.18 -2.71 10.28
CA ILE A 17 -6.13 -2.61 11.75
C ILE A 17 -6.04 -1.14 12.16
N GLU A 18 -5.09 -0.39 11.60
CA GLU A 18 -4.91 1.03 11.85
C GLU A 18 -6.19 1.84 11.55
N TYR A 19 -6.85 1.57 10.43
CA TYR A 19 -8.09 2.21 10.06
C TYR A 19 -9.20 1.93 11.10
N ILE A 20 -9.40 0.67 11.48
CA ILE A 20 -10.48 0.26 12.38
C ILE A 20 -10.24 0.78 13.81
N GLU A 21 -9.00 0.77 14.28
CA GLU A 21 -8.65 1.29 15.61
C GLU A 21 -8.85 2.81 15.71
N ASN A 22 -8.72 3.53 14.59
CA ASN A 22 -8.88 4.98 14.54
C ASN A 22 -10.22 5.44 13.97
N LEU A 23 -11.10 4.51 13.54
CA LEU A 23 -12.38 4.87 12.94
C LEU A 23 -13.31 5.50 13.97
N HIS A 24 -13.62 6.76 13.75
CA HIS A 24 -14.58 7.55 14.52
C HIS A 24 -15.24 8.58 13.59
N PHE A 25 -16.32 9.18 14.06
CA PHE A 25 -17.03 10.27 13.37
C PHE A 25 -17.03 11.48 14.30
N ASP A 26 -16.49 12.59 13.84
CA ASP A 26 -16.47 13.82 14.60
C ASP A 26 -17.75 14.67 14.44
N GLU A 27 -17.84 15.82 15.13
CA GLU A 27 -19.02 16.69 15.06
C GLU A 27 -19.28 17.19 13.64
N ASP A 28 -18.23 17.50 12.88
CA ASP A 28 -18.34 18.00 11.50
C ASP A 28 -18.89 16.93 10.58
N ASP A 29 -18.45 15.67 10.75
CA ASP A 29 -18.98 14.52 10.00
C ASP A 29 -20.49 14.33 10.27
N ILE A 30 -20.88 14.38 11.54
CA ILE A 30 -22.28 14.21 11.94
C ILE A 30 -23.15 15.35 11.43
N GLU A 31 -22.67 16.60 11.51
CA GLU A 31 -23.40 17.75 10.97
C GLU A 31 -23.54 17.68 9.45
N TYR A 32 -22.49 17.28 8.76
CA TYR A 32 -22.53 17.05 7.30
C TYR A 32 -23.59 16.00 6.94
N LEU A 33 -23.58 14.85 7.60
CA LEU A 33 -24.55 13.77 7.34
C LEU A 33 -25.99 14.20 7.67
N ARG A 34 -26.19 14.96 8.76
CA ARG A 34 -27.49 15.55 9.12
C ARG A 34 -27.99 16.49 8.03
N GLY A 35 -27.11 17.32 7.48
CA GLY A 35 -27.43 18.24 6.39
C GLY A 35 -27.88 17.55 5.10
N GLN A 36 -27.52 16.28 4.87
CA GLN A 36 -28.01 15.51 3.72
C GLN A 36 -29.48 15.14 3.82
N GLY A 37 -30.08 15.11 5.01
CA GLY A 37 -31.48 14.77 5.24
C GLY A 37 -31.86 13.32 4.92
N LEU A 38 -30.87 12.42 4.84
CA LEU A 38 -31.03 11.00 4.48
C LEU A 38 -31.07 10.08 5.71
N PHE A 39 -30.54 10.54 6.84
CA PHE A 39 -30.31 9.72 8.03
C PHE A 39 -31.15 10.21 9.21
N GLY A 40 -31.72 9.26 9.97
CA GLY A 40 -32.45 9.57 11.20
C GLY A 40 -31.49 9.90 12.36
N GLU A 41 -31.98 10.69 13.33
CA GLU A 41 -31.17 11.13 14.48
C GLU A 41 -30.65 9.96 15.33
N GLU A 42 -31.36 8.85 15.42
CA GLU A 42 -30.90 7.65 16.12
C GLU A 42 -29.64 7.06 15.48
N PHE A 43 -29.56 7.03 14.14
CA PHE A 43 -28.38 6.58 13.42
C PHE A 43 -27.22 7.57 13.56
N LEU A 44 -27.50 8.86 13.48
CA LEU A 44 -26.45 9.89 13.67
C LEU A 44 -25.87 9.86 15.11
N ALA A 45 -26.71 9.64 16.10
CA ALA A 45 -26.25 9.43 17.48
C ALA A 45 -25.40 8.15 17.64
N TYR A 46 -25.76 7.07 16.93
CA TYR A 46 -24.94 5.86 16.88
C TYR A 46 -23.57 6.11 16.27
N LEU A 47 -23.48 6.87 15.17
CA LEU A 47 -22.20 7.21 14.54
C LEU A 47 -21.33 8.11 15.44
N ALA A 48 -21.93 9.09 16.13
CA ALA A 48 -21.22 10.00 17.02
C ALA A 48 -20.51 9.26 18.19
N ASP A 49 -21.05 8.12 18.63
CA ASP A 49 -20.46 7.26 19.68
C ASP A 49 -19.83 5.97 19.10
N PHE A 50 -19.56 5.98 17.79
CA PHE A 50 -19.10 4.78 17.11
C PHE A 50 -17.72 4.34 17.59
N LYS A 51 -17.64 3.06 17.93
CA LYS A 51 -16.39 2.30 18.11
C LYS A 51 -16.64 0.91 17.56
N PHE A 52 -15.74 0.42 16.75
CA PHE A 52 -15.86 -0.94 16.22
C PHE A 52 -15.93 -1.96 17.38
N ARG A 53 -16.94 -2.81 17.33
CA ARG A 53 -17.21 -3.85 18.35
C ARG A 53 -17.26 -5.20 17.66
N GLY A 54 -16.12 -5.83 17.56
CA GLY A 54 -16.04 -7.12 16.88
C GLY A 54 -14.64 -7.69 16.86
N ASP A 55 -14.54 -8.87 16.29
CA ASP A 55 -13.29 -9.59 16.11
C ASP A 55 -12.95 -9.70 14.62
N ILE A 56 -11.66 -9.62 14.31
CA ILE A 56 -11.14 -9.85 12.95
C ILE A 56 -10.15 -11.00 13.01
N TYR A 57 -10.41 -12.02 12.22
CA TYR A 57 -9.54 -13.16 12.02
C TYR A 57 -8.93 -13.07 10.63
N SER A 58 -7.62 -13.17 10.53
CA SER A 58 -6.92 -12.99 9.26
C SER A 58 -5.70 -13.90 9.13
N PHE A 59 -5.31 -14.20 7.90
CA PHE A 59 -3.98 -14.72 7.62
C PHE A 59 -2.92 -13.64 7.87
N PRO A 60 -1.68 -14.01 8.20
CA PRO A 60 -0.56 -13.08 8.18
C PRO A 60 -0.29 -12.55 6.77
N GLU A 61 0.16 -11.30 6.67
CA GLU A 61 0.59 -10.75 5.38
C GLU A 61 1.76 -11.56 4.79
N GLY A 62 1.84 -11.60 3.47
CA GLY A 62 2.80 -12.43 2.75
C GLY A 62 2.35 -13.88 2.54
N THR A 63 1.25 -14.30 3.16
CA THR A 63 0.68 -15.64 2.96
C THR A 63 0.16 -15.79 1.53
N ILE A 64 0.39 -16.97 0.95
CA ILE A 64 -0.25 -17.34 -0.33
C ILE A 64 -1.71 -17.66 -0.06
N MET A 65 -2.61 -17.01 -0.80
CA MET A 65 -4.05 -17.27 -0.75
C MET A 65 -4.55 -17.83 -2.09
N TYR A 66 -5.57 -18.68 -2.00
CA TYR A 66 -6.20 -19.30 -3.16
C TYR A 66 -7.65 -18.84 -3.31
N PRO A 67 -8.24 -18.96 -4.52
CA PRO A 67 -9.65 -18.64 -4.73
C PRO A 67 -10.56 -19.40 -3.77
N ASN A 68 -11.59 -18.71 -3.27
CA ASN A 68 -12.59 -19.23 -2.33
C ASN A 68 -12.11 -19.57 -0.91
N GLU A 69 -10.91 -19.15 -0.54
CA GLU A 69 -10.44 -19.19 0.85
C GLU A 69 -10.78 -17.87 1.56
N PRO A 70 -11.39 -17.88 2.75
CA PRO A 70 -11.62 -16.68 3.53
C PRO A 70 -10.29 -16.20 4.14
N VAL A 71 -9.73 -15.11 3.62
CA VAL A 71 -8.46 -14.53 4.10
C VAL A 71 -8.65 -13.57 5.27
N ILE A 72 -9.82 -12.94 5.35
CA ILE A 72 -10.27 -12.13 6.50
C ILE A 72 -11.70 -12.55 6.83
N THR A 73 -11.97 -12.73 8.12
CA THR A 73 -13.31 -12.96 8.64
C THR A 73 -13.59 -11.90 9.71
N VAL A 74 -14.68 -11.15 9.55
CA VAL A 74 -15.16 -10.15 10.49
C VAL A 74 -16.37 -10.71 11.23
N VAL A 75 -16.33 -10.71 12.56
CA VAL A 75 -17.44 -11.10 13.42
C VAL A 75 -17.83 -9.90 14.27
N ALA A 76 -18.90 -9.22 13.90
CA ALA A 76 -19.32 -7.95 14.51
C ALA A 76 -20.85 -7.77 14.39
N PRO A 77 -21.48 -6.81 15.11
CA PRO A 77 -22.82 -6.34 14.80
C PRO A 77 -22.89 -5.94 13.33
N LEU A 78 -24.03 -6.20 12.69
CA LEU A 78 -24.18 -5.99 11.25
C LEU A 78 -23.77 -4.59 10.77
N LEU A 79 -24.15 -3.58 11.53
CA LEU A 79 -23.87 -2.19 11.19
C LEU A 79 -22.34 -1.89 11.25
N ASP A 80 -21.67 -2.37 12.30
CA ASP A 80 -20.21 -2.23 12.44
C ASP A 80 -19.49 -2.92 11.28
N ALA A 81 -19.91 -4.16 10.95
CA ALA A 81 -19.32 -4.92 9.85
C ALA A 81 -19.50 -4.23 8.48
N GLN A 82 -20.68 -3.65 8.22
CA GLN A 82 -20.94 -2.93 6.98
C GLN A 82 -20.12 -1.63 6.85
N LEU A 83 -19.91 -0.91 7.96
CA LEU A 83 -19.14 0.34 7.95
C LEU A 83 -17.67 0.09 7.56
N VAL A 84 -17.09 -1.03 7.96
CA VAL A 84 -15.67 -1.33 7.69
C VAL A 84 -15.44 -2.11 6.39
N GLU A 85 -16.48 -2.69 5.78
CA GLU A 85 -16.37 -3.57 4.61
C GLU A 85 -15.58 -2.93 3.46
N THR A 86 -15.99 -1.73 3.04
CA THR A 86 -15.39 -1.06 1.88
C THR A 86 -13.90 -0.76 2.12
N ALA A 87 -13.53 -0.31 3.32
CA ALA A 87 -12.14 -0.03 3.65
C ALA A 87 -11.28 -1.30 3.65
N ILE A 88 -11.80 -2.40 4.20
CA ILE A 88 -11.13 -3.71 4.17
C ILE A 88 -10.89 -4.15 2.72
N LEU A 89 -11.93 -4.14 1.90
CA LEU A 89 -11.82 -4.56 0.50
C LEU A 89 -10.85 -3.68 -0.29
N LEU A 90 -10.85 -2.36 -0.07
CA LEU A 90 -9.96 -1.42 -0.72
C LEU A 90 -8.49 -1.74 -0.41
N GLN A 91 -8.14 -1.92 0.86
CA GLN A 91 -6.77 -2.19 1.28
C GLN A 91 -6.27 -3.55 0.78
N VAL A 92 -7.07 -4.60 0.96
CA VAL A 92 -6.71 -5.95 0.49
C VAL A 92 -6.54 -5.98 -1.02
N ASN A 93 -7.48 -5.42 -1.77
CA ASN A 93 -7.44 -5.47 -3.22
C ASN A 93 -6.20 -4.78 -3.77
N HIS A 94 -5.96 -3.53 -3.38
CA HIS A 94 -4.83 -2.75 -3.88
C HIS A 94 -3.48 -3.41 -3.53
N GLN A 95 -3.26 -3.70 -2.25
CA GLN A 95 -1.97 -4.19 -1.78
C GLN A 95 -1.70 -5.64 -2.22
N SER A 96 -2.71 -6.52 -2.19
CA SER A 96 -2.52 -7.91 -2.61
C SER A 96 -2.25 -8.05 -4.11
N LEU A 97 -2.89 -7.24 -4.96
CA LEU A 97 -2.61 -7.23 -6.40
C LEU A 97 -1.15 -6.83 -6.69
N ILE A 98 -0.65 -5.80 -6.00
CA ILE A 98 0.73 -5.34 -6.17
C ILE A 98 1.73 -6.36 -5.61
N ALA A 99 1.49 -6.88 -4.41
CA ALA A 99 2.34 -7.90 -3.80
C ALA A 99 2.43 -9.14 -4.69
N THR A 100 1.30 -9.60 -5.23
CA THR A 100 1.22 -10.73 -6.15
C THR A 100 1.99 -10.48 -7.44
N LYS A 101 1.80 -9.32 -8.06
CA LYS A 101 2.53 -8.94 -9.27
C LYS A 101 4.04 -8.89 -9.02
N THR A 102 4.44 -8.26 -7.92
CA THR A 102 5.85 -8.17 -7.53
C THR A 102 6.43 -9.55 -7.27
N ARG A 103 5.72 -10.44 -6.58
CA ARG A 103 6.18 -11.81 -6.35
C ARG A 103 6.49 -12.56 -7.64
N ARG A 104 5.67 -12.39 -8.66
CA ARG A 104 5.91 -13.01 -9.98
C ARG A 104 7.15 -12.44 -10.65
N ILE A 105 7.36 -11.11 -10.57
CA ILE A 105 8.54 -10.44 -11.10
C ILE A 105 9.80 -10.93 -10.37
N VAL A 106 9.78 -10.94 -9.04
CA VAL A 106 10.90 -11.41 -8.21
C VAL A 106 11.25 -12.87 -8.53
N ARG A 107 10.24 -13.73 -8.69
CA ARG A 107 10.45 -15.13 -9.10
C ARG A 107 11.11 -15.22 -10.49
N SER A 108 10.68 -14.39 -11.43
CA SER A 108 11.24 -14.34 -12.79
C SER A 108 12.66 -13.78 -12.81
N ALA A 109 13.03 -12.95 -11.84
CA ALA A 109 14.37 -12.38 -11.70
C ALA A 109 15.46 -13.41 -11.30
N LYS A 110 15.07 -14.64 -10.92
CA LYS A 110 15.99 -15.77 -10.63
C LYS A 110 17.11 -15.39 -9.64
N GLY A 111 16.73 -14.77 -8.51
CA GLY A 111 17.64 -14.37 -7.45
C GLY A 111 18.29 -12.99 -7.63
N ARG A 112 18.01 -12.30 -8.73
CA ARG A 112 18.44 -10.89 -8.86
C ARG A 112 17.54 -9.97 -8.05
N ALA A 113 18.11 -8.89 -7.50
CA ALA A 113 17.38 -7.87 -6.77
C ALA A 113 16.35 -7.17 -7.68
N VAL A 114 15.16 -6.92 -7.13
CA VAL A 114 14.09 -6.15 -7.77
C VAL A 114 13.72 -5.02 -6.83
N SER A 115 13.74 -3.77 -7.30
CA SER A 115 13.31 -2.59 -6.54
C SER A 115 12.07 -1.98 -7.17
N ASP A 116 11.21 -1.39 -6.33
CA ASP A 116 10.02 -0.66 -6.78
C ASP A 116 10.38 0.78 -7.16
N PHE A 117 10.12 1.14 -8.42
CA PHE A 117 10.24 2.49 -8.96
C PHE A 117 8.92 2.95 -9.63
N GLY A 118 7.80 2.42 -9.15
CA GLY A 118 6.49 2.57 -9.77
C GLY A 118 5.70 3.82 -9.38
N ALA A 119 6.15 4.63 -8.40
CA ALA A 119 5.37 5.71 -7.81
C ALA A 119 4.69 6.64 -8.82
N ARG A 120 5.41 7.12 -9.85
CA ARG A 120 4.86 8.01 -10.89
C ARG A 120 3.77 7.39 -11.76
N ARG A 121 3.48 6.10 -11.61
CA ARG A 121 2.43 5.37 -12.34
C ARG A 121 1.32 4.89 -11.42
N ALA A 122 1.40 5.21 -10.13
CA ALA A 122 0.33 4.96 -9.16
C ALA A 122 -0.84 5.93 -9.38
N HIS A 123 -2.03 5.56 -8.92
CA HIS A 123 -3.24 6.35 -9.14
C HIS A 123 -3.30 7.60 -8.25
N ASN A 124 -2.58 7.62 -7.13
CA ASN A 124 -2.38 8.78 -6.25
C ASN A 124 -1.20 8.55 -5.29
N MET A 125 -0.97 9.48 -4.34
CA MET A 125 0.12 9.39 -3.36
C MET A 125 0.01 8.15 -2.47
N ASP A 126 -1.16 7.90 -1.90
CA ASP A 126 -1.37 6.75 -1.00
C ASP A 126 -1.19 5.43 -1.74
N ALA A 127 -1.69 5.34 -2.97
CA ALA A 127 -1.46 4.18 -3.83
C ALA A 127 0.03 3.95 -4.13
N ALA A 128 0.85 5.00 -4.23
CA ALA A 128 2.30 4.86 -4.38
C ALA A 128 2.97 4.36 -3.10
N VAL A 129 2.59 4.91 -1.95
CA VAL A 129 3.17 4.57 -0.64
C VAL A 129 2.82 3.13 -0.24
N TYR A 130 1.54 2.78 -0.26
CA TYR A 130 1.09 1.42 0.07
C TYR A 130 1.45 0.40 -1.01
N GLY A 131 1.57 0.84 -2.27
CA GLY A 131 2.10 0.03 -3.36
C GLY A 131 3.56 -0.36 -3.16
N ALA A 132 4.40 0.57 -2.69
CA ALA A 132 5.79 0.28 -2.34
C ALA A 132 5.90 -0.72 -1.18
N ARG A 133 5.06 -0.57 -0.15
CA ARG A 133 4.95 -1.53 0.96
C ARG A 133 4.56 -2.92 0.45
N ALA A 134 3.52 -2.99 -0.35
CA ALA A 134 3.05 -4.24 -0.94
C ALA A 134 4.10 -4.91 -1.84
N ALA A 135 4.85 -4.13 -2.61
CA ALA A 135 5.97 -4.63 -3.40
C ALA A 135 7.06 -5.25 -2.52
N TYR A 136 7.37 -4.63 -1.38
CA TYR A 136 8.32 -5.17 -0.42
C TYR A 136 7.84 -6.50 0.19
N ILE A 137 6.57 -6.62 0.57
CA ILE A 137 5.93 -7.89 0.99
C ILE A 137 6.03 -8.94 -0.13
N GLY A 138 5.88 -8.53 -1.39
CA GLY A 138 6.04 -9.39 -2.57
C GLY A 138 7.48 -9.84 -2.84
N GLY A 139 8.45 -9.28 -2.12
CA GLY A 139 9.87 -9.64 -2.19
C GLY A 139 10.76 -8.66 -2.94
N ALA A 140 10.30 -7.44 -3.23
CA ALA A 140 11.19 -6.36 -3.65
C ALA A 140 12.18 -6.02 -2.54
N VAL A 141 13.42 -5.65 -2.89
CA VAL A 141 14.47 -5.35 -1.90
C VAL A 141 14.49 -3.91 -1.44
N GLY A 142 13.74 -3.02 -2.11
CA GLY A 142 13.68 -1.60 -1.78
C GLY A 142 12.75 -0.83 -2.70
N THR A 143 12.63 0.47 -2.45
CA THR A 143 11.77 1.37 -3.21
C THR A 143 12.45 2.73 -3.45
N ALA A 144 12.04 3.43 -4.51
CA ALA A 144 12.37 4.84 -4.71
C ALA A 144 11.39 5.81 -4.00
N THR A 145 10.33 5.29 -3.37
CA THR A 145 9.33 6.06 -2.63
C THR A 145 9.83 6.31 -1.21
N VAL A 146 10.52 7.43 -1.01
CA VAL A 146 11.19 7.75 0.27
C VAL A 146 10.22 7.75 1.46
N LEU A 147 9.00 8.27 1.28
CA LEU A 147 7.98 8.25 2.32
C LEU A 147 7.63 6.82 2.77
N ALA A 148 7.49 5.89 1.83
CA ALA A 148 7.26 4.48 2.17
C ALA A 148 8.46 3.87 2.91
N GLY A 149 9.67 4.24 2.52
CA GLY A 149 10.89 3.86 3.25
C GLY A 149 10.86 4.31 4.70
N GLN A 150 10.46 5.56 4.94
CA GLN A 150 10.34 6.15 6.27
C GLN A 150 9.23 5.48 7.10
N MET A 151 8.02 5.32 6.53
CA MET A 151 6.86 4.79 7.24
C MET A 151 7.00 3.31 7.59
N PHE A 152 7.58 2.51 6.70
CA PHE A 152 7.59 1.04 6.80
C PHE A 152 8.99 0.45 6.95
N ASN A 153 10.01 1.29 7.16
CA ASN A 153 11.41 0.86 7.29
C ASN A 153 11.88 0.01 6.09
N ILE A 154 11.48 0.41 4.88
CA ILE A 154 11.89 -0.25 3.64
C ILE A 154 13.18 0.42 3.13
N PRO A 155 14.21 -0.36 2.73
CA PRO A 155 15.40 0.21 2.13
C PRO A 155 15.07 1.11 0.93
N ILE A 156 15.62 2.30 0.90
CA ILE A 156 15.43 3.22 -0.21
C ILE A 156 16.59 3.14 -1.19
N SER A 157 16.26 3.25 -2.47
CA SER A 157 17.25 3.32 -3.55
C SER A 157 16.73 4.21 -4.67
N GLY A 158 17.65 4.74 -5.46
CA GLY A 158 17.30 5.60 -6.58
C GLY A 158 18.37 5.54 -7.65
N THR A 159 18.11 6.20 -8.76
CA THR A 159 19.04 6.38 -9.85
C THR A 159 19.11 7.85 -10.22
N MET A 160 20.19 8.29 -10.88
CA MET A 160 20.21 9.64 -11.43
C MET A 160 19.13 9.78 -12.52
N ALA A 161 18.51 10.95 -12.59
CA ALA A 161 17.52 11.26 -13.61
C ALA A 161 18.19 11.61 -14.95
N HIS A 162 17.51 11.38 -16.08
CA HIS A 162 18.00 11.84 -17.38
C HIS A 162 18.29 13.34 -17.41
N SER A 163 17.49 14.15 -16.70
CA SER A 163 17.71 15.58 -16.57
C SER A 163 19.04 15.94 -15.92
N TRP A 164 19.56 15.14 -15.00
CA TRP A 164 20.89 15.29 -14.46
C TRP A 164 21.96 15.15 -15.55
N VAL A 165 21.89 14.06 -16.33
CA VAL A 165 22.85 13.81 -17.43
C VAL A 165 22.77 14.91 -18.48
N MET A 166 21.56 15.34 -18.85
CA MET A 166 21.33 16.39 -19.85
C MET A 166 21.71 17.79 -19.39
N PHE A 167 21.90 18.03 -18.10
CA PHE A 167 22.32 19.31 -17.55
C PHE A 167 23.81 19.58 -17.84
N TYR A 168 24.63 18.54 -17.93
CA TYR A 168 26.03 18.63 -18.23
C TYR A 168 26.30 18.66 -19.73
N ARG A 169 27.52 19.09 -20.12
CA ARG A 169 27.91 19.15 -21.52
C ARG A 169 28.04 17.78 -22.15
N ASP A 170 28.46 16.79 -21.36
CA ASP A 170 28.59 15.40 -21.77
C ASP A 170 28.33 14.45 -20.62
N GLU A 171 28.14 13.18 -20.94
CA GLU A 171 27.83 12.13 -19.95
C GLU A 171 28.98 11.86 -19.00
N PHE A 172 30.21 12.01 -19.44
CA PHE A 172 31.37 11.77 -18.61
C PHE A 172 31.43 12.76 -17.43
N GLU A 173 31.21 14.04 -17.67
CA GLU A 173 31.15 15.06 -16.60
C GLU A 173 30.00 14.75 -15.63
N ALA A 174 28.83 14.40 -16.15
CA ALA A 174 27.66 14.05 -15.34
C ALA A 174 27.95 12.86 -14.42
N PHE A 175 28.50 11.79 -14.95
CA PHE A 175 28.80 10.57 -14.19
C PHE A 175 29.96 10.78 -13.21
N LYS A 176 30.98 11.53 -13.59
CA LYS A 176 32.08 11.88 -12.72
C LYS A 176 31.59 12.63 -11.49
N HIS A 177 30.81 13.69 -11.64
CA HIS A 177 30.25 14.45 -10.54
C HIS A 177 29.32 13.62 -9.66
N TYR A 178 28.55 12.72 -10.26
CA TYR A 178 27.70 11.81 -9.49
C TYR A 178 28.55 10.84 -8.64
N ALA A 179 29.56 10.22 -9.23
CA ALA A 179 30.45 9.28 -8.54
C ALA A 179 31.27 9.93 -7.43
N GLU A 180 31.71 11.18 -7.64
CA GLU A 180 32.45 11.96 -6.62
C GLU A 180 31.60 12.24 -5.37
N ASN A 181 30.28 12.44 -5.54
CA ASN A 181 29.34 12.70 -4.44
C ASN A 181 28.78 11.42 -3.81
N TYR A 182 28.68 10.34 -4.56
CA TYR A 182 28.08 9.07 -4.15
C TYR A 182 28.95 7.88 -4.53
N PRO A 183 30.19 7.79 -4.00
CA PRO A 183 31.16 6.78 -4.44
C PRO A 183 30.70 5.34 -4.18
N ASP A 184 30.01 5.11 -3.07
CA ASP A 184 29.56 3.77 -2.65
C ASP A 184 28.18 3.37 -3.20
N ALA A 185 27.45 4.33 -3.78
CA ALA A 185 26.08 4.13 -4.27
C ALA A 185 25.95 4.33 -5.78
N THR A 186 27.05 4.53 -6.49
CA THR A 186 27.02 4.76 -7.94
C THR A 186 26.92 3.44 -8.70
N VAL A 187 25.78 3.22 -9.34
CA VAL A 187 25.57 2.14 -10.30
C VAL A 187 25.34 2.75 -11.67
N LEU A 188 26.24 2.51 -12.57
CA LEU A 188 26.10 2.86 -14.00
C LEU A 188 25.60 1.61 -14.73
N LEU A 189 24.46 1.75 -15.41
CA LEU A 189 23.82 0.67 -16.17
C LEU A 189 24.00 0.92 -17.68
#